data_7c0c7c7e784247029d72111abcae8554
#
_entry.id   7c0c7c7e784247029d72111abcae8554
#
_cell.length_a   1.000
_cell.length_b   1.000
_cell.length_c   1.000
_cell.angle_alpha   90.00
_cell.angle_beta   90.00
_cell.angle_gamma   90.00
#
_symmetry.space_group_name_H-M   'P 1'
#
loop_
_entity.id
_entity.type
_entity.pdbx_description
1 polymer ?
#
loop_
_entity_poly.entity_id
_entity_poly.type
_entity_poly.pdbx_seq_one_letter_code
_entity_poly.pdbx_strand_id
1 'polypeptide(L)'
;LSCPAMAEKLPYKIAVLCYLFDEQGRVLLLHRAQPPNQGLYSPIGGKLHMDEGESPAECALREIREEVELELDFADIHLTGLVSERGFGGETHWLMFLYEVVHPVKIERMEFREGTLEWHDFDEVESLPIPETDRQVILPLLRKYHGQFFHVHIDCAGGGCNWRLEYPAER
;
A
#
# COMPACT_ATOMS: atom_id res chain seq x y z
N LEU A 1 29.07 24.06 23.67
CA LEU A 1 28.05 23.02 23.97
C LEU A 1 26.86 23.26 23.08
N SER A 2 26.87 22.71 21.84
CA SER A 2 25.72 22.75 20.94
C SER A 2 24.66 21.80 21.49
N CYS A 3 23.50 22.34 21.80
CA CYS A 3 22.31 21.54 22.10
C CYS A 3 22.05 20.63 20.90
N PRO A 4 21.85 19.31 21.05
CA PRO A 4 21.47 18.48 19.92
C PRO A 4 20.14 19.01 19.40
N ALA A 5 20.09 19.32 18.09
CA ALA A 5 18.85 19.72 17.44
C ALA A 5 17.80 18.65 17.76
N MET A 6 16.71 19.06 18.41
CA MET A 6 15.60 18.17 18.67
C MET A 6 15.12 17.64 17.32
N ALA A 7 15.13 16.33 17.14
CA ALA A 7 14.62 15.70 15.95
C ALA A 7 13.19 16.23 15.69
N GLU A 8 12.97 16.77 14.50
CA GLU A 8 11.68 17.31 14.12
C GLU A 8 10.62 16.21 14.21
N LYS A 9 9.54 16.49 14.94
CA LYS A 9 8.46 15.53 15.12
C LYS A 9 7.63 15.45 13.84
N LEU A 10 7.74 14.37 13.11
CA LEU A 10 6.96 14.15 11.90
C LEU A 10 5.57 13.59 12.22
N PRO A 11 4.53 13.96 11.43
CA PRO A 11 3.20 13.38 11.59
C PRO A 11 3.14 11.93 11.12
N TYR A 12 2.23 11.15 11.70
CA TYR A 12 1.79 9.86 11.14
C TYR A 12 0.62 10.06 10.18
N LYS A 13 0.68 9.40 9.03
CA LYS A 13 -0.43 9.24 8.11
C LYS A 13 -0.83 7.77 8.07
N ILE A 14 -2.12 7.51 8.05
CA ILE A 14 -2.67 6.15 8.01
C ILE A 14 -3.37 5.95 6.68
N ALA A 15 -3.05 4.87 5.99
CA ALA A 15 -3.60 4.55 4.69
C ALA A 15 -3.85 3.05 4.53
N VAL A 16 -4.60 2.71 3.49
CA VAL A 16 -4.80 1.34 3.02
C VAL A 16 -4.20 1.17 1.64
N LEU A 17 -3.69 -0.01 1.36
CA LEU A 17 -3.30 -0.47 0.04
C LEU A 17 -4.08 -1.74 -0.28
N CYS A 18 -4.74 -1.77 -1.44
CA CYS A 18 -5.66 -2.84 -1.82
C CYS A 18 -5.14 -3.56 -3.07
N TYR A 19 -4.95 -4.85 -2.95
CA TYR A 19 -4.46 -5.72 -4.03
C TYR A 19 -5.62 -6.53 -4.59
N LEU A 20 -5.96 -6.26 -5.84
CA LEU A 20 -7.01 -6.95 -6.58
C LEU A 20 -6.37 -7.75 -7.70
N PHE A 21 -6.82 -8.99 -7.89
CA PHE A 21 -6.32 -9.89 -8.92
C PHE A 21 -7.44 -10.30 -9.87
N ASP A 22 -7.10 -10.51 -11.13
CA ASP A 22 -8.02 -11.10 -12.11
C ASP A 22 -7.92 -12.64 -12.13
N GLU A 23 -8.72 -13.28 -13.01
CA GLU A 23 -8.73 -14.73 -13.17
C GLU A 23 -7.38 -15.30 -13.69
N GLN A 24 -6.53 -14.47 -14.27
CA GLN A 24 -5.19 -14.83 -14.73
C GLN A 24 -4.10 -14.61 -13.65
N GLY A 25 -4.48 -14.12 -12.47
CA GLY A 25 -3.54 -13.80 -11.39
C GLY A 25 -2.75 -12.51 -11.60
N ARG A 26 -3.19 -11.64 -12.53
CA ARG A 26 -2.59 -10.32 -12.71
C ARG A 26 -3.11 -9.37 -11.66
N VAL A 27 -2.25 -8.49 -11.16
CA VAL A 27 -2.59 -7.48 -10.18
C VAL A 27 -3.03 -6.18 -10.85
N LEU A 28 -4.05 -5.54 -10.28
CA LEU A 28 -4.51 -4.23 -10.71
C LEU A 28 -3.65 -3.13 -10.09
N LEU A 29 -3.06 -2.28 -10.92
CA LEU A 29 -2.27 -1.14 -10.49
C LEU A 29 -2.81 0.15 -11.12
N LEU A 30 -2.67 1.22 -10.36
CA LEU A 30 -2.93 2.58 -10.80
C LEU A 30 -1.64 3.20 -11.32
N HIS A 31 -1.60 3.57 -12.59
CA HIS A 31 -0.58 4.45 -13.13
C HIS A 31 -0.98 5.90 -12.81
N ARG A 32 -0.30 6.50 -11.86
CA ARG A 32 -0.70 7.78 -11.29
C ARG A 32 -0.44 8.95 -12.24
N ALA A 33 -1.49 9.71 -12.53
CA ALA A 33 -1.42 10.96 -13.31
C ALA A 33 -1.22 12.19 -12.42
N GLN A 34 -1.38 12.05 -11.09
CA GLN A 34 -1.35 13.14 -10.12
C GLN A 34 -0.36 12.86 -8.97
N PRO A 35 0.20 13.91 -8.32
CA PRO A 35 0.94 13.75 -7.07
C PRO A 35 0.04 13.16 -5.94
N PRO A 36 0.60 12.47 -4.94
CA PRO A 36 1.99 12.05 -4.83
C PRO A 36 2.33 10.91 -5.80
N ASN A 37 3.64 10.66 -6.04
CA ASN A 37 4.12 9.58 -6.89
C ASN A 37 3.63 9.64 -8.35
N GLN A 38 3.45 10.84 -8.90
CA GLN A 38 3.06 11.04 -10.31
C GLN A 38 4.01 10.27 -11.25
N GLY A 39 3.42 9.51 -12.19
CA GLY A 39 4.16 8.69 -13.13
C GLY A 39 4.58 7.31 -12.59
N LEU A 40 4.37 7.04 -11.30
CA LEU A 40 4.61 5.73 -10.71
C LEU A 40 3.35 4.87 -10.71
N TYR A 41 3.54 3.58 -10.61
CA TYR A 41 2.48 2.62 -10.36
C TYR A 41 2.30 2.39 -8.86
N SER A 42 1.08 2.24 -8.43
CA SER A 42 0.72 1.90 -7.05
C SER A 42 -0.51 1.00 -7.01
N PRO A 43 -0.68 0.20 -5.94
CA PRO A 43 -1.97 -0.44 -5.71
C PRO A 43 -3.07 0.62 -5.47
N ILE A 44 -4.32 0.20 -5.59
CA ILE A 44 -5.46 1.01 -5.20
C ILE A 44 -5.40 1.28 -3.70
N GLY A 45 -5.84 2.45 -3.27
CA GLY A 45 -5.90 2.77 -1.86
C GLY A 45 -5.95 4.25 -1.58
N GLY A 46 -5.93 4.59 -0.31
CA GLY A 46 -5.99 5.97 0.13
C GLY A 46 -5.90 6.09 1.65
N LYS A 47 -5.99 7.33 2.11
CA LYS A 47 -5.92 7.66 3.54
C LYS A 47 -7.26 7.44 4.23
N LEU A 48 -7.20 7.00 5.50
CA LEU A 48 -8.38 6.92 6.34
C LEU A 48 -8.99 8.31 6.56
N HIS A 49 -10.31 8.36 6.64
CA HIS A 49 -11.04 9.49 7.18
C HIS A 49 -10.95 9.46 8.72
N MET A 50 -9.80 9.89 9.26
CA MET A 50 -9.48 9.75 10.68
C MET A 50 -10.39 10.58 11.58
N ASP A 51 -10.85 11.74 11.14
CA ASP A 51 -11.78 12.61 11.83
C ASP A 51 -13.19 12.00 11.96
N GLU A 52 -13.54 11.10 11.05
CA GLU A 52 -14.79 10.33 11.08
C GLU A 52 -14.66 9.00 11.84
N GLY A 53 -13.45 8.62 12.26
CA GLY A 53 -13.20 7.35 12.94
C GLY A 53 -13.33 6.13 12.03
N GLU A 54 -13.10 6.31 10.71
CA GLU A 54 -13.15 5.24 9.72
C GLU A 54 -12.17 4.12 10.06
N SER A 55 -12.61 2.87 10.04
CA SER A 55 -11.71 1.74 10.22
C SER A 55 -10.88 1.44 8.96
N PRO A 56 -9.71 0.79 9.07
CA PRO A 56 -8.94 0.40 7.90
C PRO A 56 -9.72 -0.45 6.89
N ALA A 57 -10.57 -1.37 7.35
CA ALA A 57 -11.38 -2.20 6.45
C ALA A 57 -12.49 -1.39 5.76
N GLU A 58 -13.15 -0.48 6.47
CA GLU A 58 -14.13 0.45 5.86
C GLU A 58 -13.45 1.33 4.79
N CYS A 59 -12.25 1.84 5.09
CA CYS A 59 -11.45 2.61 4.14
C CYS A 59 -11.13 1.78 2.89
N ALA A 60 -10.69 0.54 3.04
CA ALA A 60 -10.39 -0.34 1.92
C ALA A 60 -11.61 -0.56 1.00
N LEU A 61 -12.78 -0.86 1.59
CA LEU A 61 -14.03 -1.04 0.83
C LEU A 61 -14.47 0.25 0.15
N ARG A 62 -14.33 1.39 0.81
CA ARG A 62 -14.67 2.71 0.24
C ARG A 62 -13.76 3.04 -0.94
N GLU A 63 -12.44 2.91 -0.79
CA GLU A 63 -11.48 3.19 -1.87
C GLU A 63 -11.69 2.26 -3.08
N ILE A 64 -11.94 0.98 -2.86
CA ILE A 64 -12.26 0.03 -3.94
C ILE A 64 -13.53 0.47 -4.68
N ARG A 65 -14.59 0.85 -3.96
CA ARG A 65 -15.82 1.33 -4.57
C ARG A 65 -15.60 2.63 -5.37
N GLU A 66 -14.87 3.58 -4.81
CA GLU A 66 -14.63 4.89 -5.44
C GLU A 66 -13.74 4.79 -6.68
N GLU A 67 -12.68 3.99 -6.62
CA GLU A 67 -11.68 3.92 -7.70
C GLU A 67 -12.07 2.93 -8.81
N VAL A 68 -12.67 1.79 -8.48
CA VAL A 68 -12.96 0.72 -9.45
C VAL A 68 -14.43 0.35 -9.56
N GLU A 69 -15.31 1.02 -8.83
CA GLU A 69 -16.77 0.83 -8.88
C GLU A 69 -17.22 -0.61 -8.54
N LEU A 70 -16.48 -1.25 -7.62
CA LEU A 70 -16.76 -2.61 -7.19
C LEU A 70 -17.34 -2.59 -5.76
N GLU A 71 -18.52 -3.17 -5.58
CA GLU A 71 -19.17 -3.33 -4.28
C GLU A 71 -18.74 -4.65 -3.65
N LEU A 72 -18.02 -4.56 -2.53
CA LEU A 72 -17.51 -5.70 -1.77
C LEU A 72 -17.93 -5.60 -0.31
N ASP A 73 -17.95 -6.75 0.36
CA ASP A 73 -18.19 -6.87 1.80
C ASP A 73 -16.88 -7.17 2.56
N PHE A 74 -16.94 -7.09 3.88
CA PHE A 74 -15.79 -7.43 4.74
C PHE A 74 -15.27 -8.87 4.53
N ALA A 75 -16.16 -9.80 4.15
CA ALA A 75 -15.77 -11.18 3.85
C ALA A 75 -14.96 -11.32 2.53
N ASP A 76 -15.02 -10.33 1.67
CA ASP A 76 -14.31 -10.33 0.38
C ASP A 76 -12.86 -9.83 0.49
N ILE A 77 -12.48 -9.27 1.63
CA ILE A 77 -11.14 -8.71 1.86
C ILE A 77 -10.42 -9.40 3.01
N HIS A 78 -9.13 -9.60 2.85
CA HIS A 78 -8.24 -10.18 3.84
C HIS A 78 -7.13 -9.20 4.20
N LEU A 79 -6.93 -8.93 5.49
CA LEU A 79 -5.79 -8.16 5.96
C LEU A 79 -4.52 -9.02 5.82
N THR A 80 -3.74 -8.75 4.80
CA THR A 80 -2.55 -9.53 4.46
C THR A 80 -1.26 -8.96 5.04
N GLY A 81 -1.22 -7.68 5.37
CA GLY A 81 -0.02 -7.07 5.92
C GLY A 81 -0.26 -5.75 6.64
N LEU A 82 0.70 -5.41 7.48
CA LEU A 82 0.83 -4.12 8.14
C LEU A 82 2.24 -3.60 7.89
N VAL A 83 2.34 -2.39 7.37
CA VAL A 83 3.61 -1.72 7.07
C VAL A 83 3.69 -0.42 7.84
N SER A 84 4.73 -0.24 8.63
CA SER A 84 5.06 1.05 9.21
C SER A 84 6.33 1.60 8.56
N GLU A 85 6.26 2.85 8.07
CA GLU A 85 7.41 3.55 7.49
C GLU A 85 7.79 4.74 8.34
N ARG A 86 9.06 4.81 8.71
CA ARG A 86 9.61 5.92 9.48
C ARG A 86 10.30 6.91 8.55
N GLY A 87 9.90 8.18 8.58
CA GLY A 87 10.60 9.27 7.93
C GLY A 87 10.60 9.22 6.41
N PHE A 88 9.53 8.73 5.79
CA PHE A 88 9.38 8.69 4.34
C PHE A 88 9.47 10.10 3.74
N GLY A 89 10.39 10.27 2.78
CA GLY A 89 10.64 11.57 2.13
C GLY A 89 11.12 12.66 3.08
N GLY A 90 11.45 12.35 4.34
CA GLY A 90 11.79 13.35 5.37
C GLY A 90 10.59 14.16 5.88
N GLU A 91 9.36 13.81 5.48
CA GLU A 91 8.17 14.62 5.73
C GLU A 91 7.16 13.96 6.66
N THR A 92 7.07 12.62 6.67
CA THR A 92 6.01 11.92 7.37
C THR A 92 6.40 10.49 7.77
N HIS A 93 5.64 9.94 8.72
CA HIS A 93 5.60 8.50 8.97
C HIS A 93 4.33 7.93 8.35
N TRP A 94 4.38 6.68 7.91
CA TRP A 94 3.22 5.97 7.38
C TRP A 94 2.90 4.74 8.20
N LEU A 95 1.62 4.50 8.40
CA LEU A 95 1.08 3.23 8.83
C LEU A 95 0.09 2.76 7.75
N MET A 96 0.40 1.66 7.09
CA MET A 96 -0.36 1.17 5.96
C MET A 96 -0.90 -0.23 6.23
N PHE A 97 -2.20 -0.39 6.07
CA PHE A 97 -2.91 -1.66 6.15
C PHE A 97 -3.06 -2.21 4.73
N LEU A 98 -2.53 -3.40 4.48
CA LEU A 98 -2.56 -4.05 3.18
C LEU A 98 -3.70 -5.06 3.15
N TYR A 99 -4.64 -4.84 2.24
CA TYR A 99 -5.78 -5.74 2.02
C TYR A 99 -5.67 -6.42 0.66
N GLU A 100 -6.05 -7.66 0.62
CA GLU A 100 -6.15 -8.47 -0.59
C GLU A 100 -7.60 -8.88 -0.79
N VAL A 101 -8.14 -8.71 -2.00
CA VAL A 101 -9.45 -9.26 -2.34
C VAL A 101 -9.30 -10.75 -2.55
N VAL A 102 -10.10 -11.56 -1.83
CA VAL A 102 -9.88 -13.00 -1.69
C VAL A 102 -10.34 -13.83 -2.89
N HIS A 103 -11.01 -13.21 -3.87
CA HIS A 103 -11.44 -13.84 -5.09
C HIS A 103 -11.10 -13.00 -6.33
N PRO A 104 -10.98 -13.59 -7.53
CA PRO A 104 -10.74 -12.84 -8.74
C PRO A 104 -11.85 -11.83 -9.02
N VAL A 105 -11.48 -10.68 -9.58
CA VAL A 105 -12.41 -9.60 -9.92
C VAL A 105 -12.31 -9.22 -11.40
N LYS A 106 -13.38 -8.62 -11.90
CA LYS A 106 -13.43 -7.97 -13.22
C LYS A 106 -13.67 -6.50 -13.02
N ILE A 107 -12.83 -5.68 -13.64
CA ILE A 107 -12.90 -4.22 -13.57
C ILE A 107 -13.22 -3.69 -14.95
N GLU A 108 -14.30 -2.92 -15.08
CA GLU A 108 -14.70 -2.27 -16.33
C GLU A 108 -14.13 -0.87 -16.47
N ARG A 109 -14.02 -0.15 -15.33
CA ARG A 109 -13.44 1.19 -15.30
C ARG A 109 -11.91 1.11 -15.37
N MET A 110 -11.33 1.74 -16.38
CA MET A 110 -9.89 1.73 -16.61
C MET A 110 -9.25 3.12 -16.44
N GLU A 111 -10.04 4.17 -16.36
CA GLU A 111 -9.56 5.55 -16.20
C GLU A 111 -10.40 6.29 -15.17
N PHE A 112 -9.76 7.14 -14.39
CA PHE A 112 -10.41 8.09 -13.49
C PHE A 112 -9.46 9.26 -13.19
N ARG A 113 -9.91 10.21 -12.36
CA ARG A 113 -9.19 11.45 -12.10
C ARG A 113 -7.72 11.26 -11.68
N GLU A 114 -7.40 10.20 -10.94
CA GLU A 114 -6.06 9.97 -10.39
C GLU A 114 -5.12 9.25 -11.35
N GLY A 115 -5.62 8.67 -12.42
CA GLY A 115 -4.81 7.99 -13.42
C GLY A 115 -5.51 6.88 -14.18
N THR A 116 -4.72 5.95 -14.68
CA THR A 116 -5.14 4.81 -15.49
C THR A 116 -4.93 3.51 -14.72
N LEU A 117 -5.95 2.68 -14.70
CA LEU A 117 -5.89 1.34 -14.11
C LEU A 117 -5.36 0.35 -15.14
N GLU A 118 -4.40 -0.48 -14.74
CA GLU A 118 -3.75 -1.45 -15.62
C GLU A 118 -3.55 -2.78 -14.90
N TRP A 119 -3.78 -3.88 -15.63
CA TRP A 119 -3.47 -5.23 -15.17
C TRP A 119 -2.03 -5.58 -15.51
N HIS A 120 -1.27 -6.01 -14.52
CA HIS A 120 0.12 -6.43 -14.68
C HIS A 120 0.36 -7.82 -14.11
N ASP A 121 1.26 -8.56 -14.73
CA ASP A 121 1.75 -9.80 -14.16
C ASP A 121 2.42 -9.51 -12.81
N PHE A 122 1.98 -10.20 -11.77
CA PHE A 122 2.45 -9.92 -10.41
C PHE A 122 3.96 -10.17 -10.25
N ASP A 123 4.52 -11.11 -11.00
CA ASP A 123 5.94 -11.40 -10.96
C ASP A 123 6.80 -10.36 -11.70
N GLU A 124 6.19 -9.49 -12.51
CA GLU A 124 6.88 -8.46 -13.28
C GLU A 124 6.74 -7.04 -12.68
N VAL A 125 5.97 -6.88 -11.60
CA VAL A 125 5.68 -5.56 -11.02
C VAL A 125 6.92 -4.81 -10.57
N GLU A 126 7.95 -5.51 -10.06
CA GLU A 126 9.20 -4.87 -9.64
C GLU A 126 9.99 -4.24 -10.79
N SER A 127 9.70 -4.60 -12.03
CA SER A 127 10.31 -3.97 -13.22
C SER A 127 9.66 -2.64 -13.60
N LEU A 128 8.48 -2.35 -13.05
CA LEU A 128 7.76 -1.11 -13.30
C LEU A 128 8.34 0.06 -12.49
N PRO A 129 8.08 1.31 -12.88
CA PRO A 129 8.37 2.47 -12.05
C PRO A 129 7.42 2.51 -10.83
N ILE A 130 7.88 1.98 -9.72
CA ILE A 130 7.19 1.90 -8.44
C ILE A 130 8.06 2.49 -7.33
N PRO A 131 7.49 2.87 -6.17
CA PRO A 131 8.28 3.29 -5.01
C PRO A 131 9.28 2.21 -4.60
N GLU A 132 10.44 2.63 -4.11
CA GLU A 132 11.52 1.71 -3.76
C GLU A 132 11.18 0.80 -2.57
N THR A 133 10.38 1.29 -1.63
CA THR A 133 9.87 0.49 -0.52
C THR A 133 8.93 -0.63 -0.98
N ASP A 134 8.12 -0.37 -2.01
CA ASP A 134 7.30 -1.41 -2.66
C ASP A 134 8.17 -2.46 -3.32
N ARG A 135 9.16 -2.02 -4.09
CA ARG A 135 10.08 -2.91 -4.83
C ARG A 135 10.88 -3.80 -3.92
N GLN A 136 11.54 -3.23 -2.92
CA GLN A 136 12.51 -3.94 -2.09
C GLN A 136 11.88 -4.73 -0.95
N VAL A 137 10.71 -4.32 -0.45
CA VAL A 137 10.17 -4.84 0.79
C VAL A 137 8.74 -5.36 0.64
N ILE A 138 7.80 -4.51 0.23
CA ILE A 138 6.37 -4.83 0.35
C ILE A 138 5.98 -5.96 -0.61
N LEU A 139 6.30 -5.85 -1.90
CA LEU A 139 5.94 -6.87 -2.89
C LEU A 139 6.61 -8.23 -2.64
N PRO A 140 7.91 -8.30 -2.30
CA PRO A 140 8.53 -9.57 -1.91
C PRO A 140 7.85 -10.24 -0.70
N LEU A 141 7.47 -9.45 0.31
CA LEU A 141 6.78 -9.98 1.50
C LEU A 141 5.35 -10.41 1.19
N LEU A 142 4.63 -9.67 0.35
CA LEU A 142 3.30 -10.04 -0.13
C LEU A 142 3.32 -11.42 -0.82
N ARG A 143 4.31 -11.69 -1.67
CA ARG A 143 4.47 -13.00 -2.30
C ARG A 143 4.80 -14.09 -1.30
N LYS A 144 5.78 -13.83 -0.43
CA LYS A 144 6.23 -14.80 0.57
C LYS A 144 5.12 -15.22 1.52
N TYR A 145 4.28 -14.27 1.93
CA TYR A 145 3.22 -14.48 2.92
C TYR A 145 1.81 -14.47 2.32
N HIS A 146 1.68 -14.76 1.02
CA HIS A 146 0.38 -14.80 0.34
C HIS A 146 -0.65 -15.64 1.11
N GLY A 147 -1.85 -15.08 1.35
CA GLY A 147 -2.90 -15.72 2.13
C GLY A 147 -2.65 -15.79 3.64
N GLN A 148 -1.57 -15.18 4.13
CA GLN A 148 -1.20 -15.10 5.54
C GLN A 148 -1.14 -13.63 5.97
N PHE A 149 -0.52 -13.35 7.12
CA PHE A 149 -0.33 -11.99 7.61
C PHE A 149 1.15 -11.76 7.94
N PHE A 150 1.64 -10.57 7.57
CA PHE A 150 2.96 -10.10 8.00
C PHE A 150 2.91 -8.67 8.54
N HIS A 151 3.87 -8.32 9.39
CA HIS A 151 4.09 -6.96 9.84
C HIS A 151 5.58 -6.61 9.65
N VAL A 152 5.84 -5.54 8.92
CA VAL A 152 7.19 -5.04 8.62
C VAL A 152 7.32 -3.57 9.02
N HIS A 153 8.48 -3.22 9.57
CA HIS A 153 8.87 -1.84 9.81
C HIS A 153 10.00 -1.44 8.86
N ILE A 154 9.83 -0.31 8.18
CA ILE A 154 10.80 0.23 7.21
C ILE A 154 11.31 1.58 7.73
N ASP A 155 12.61 1.71 7.90
CA ASP A 155 13.25 2.99 8.22
C ASP A 155 13.74 3.66 6.93
N CYS A 156 13.05 4.72 6.53
CA CYS A 156 13.35 5.53 5.35
C CYS A 156 14.15 6.78 5.70
N ALA A 157 14.50 6.99 6.96
CA ALA A 157 15.26 8.17 7.40
C ALA A 157 16.62 8.23 6.70
N GLY A 158 17.01 9.43 6.26
CA GLY A 158 18.27 9.61 5.53
C GLY A 158 18.30 9.07 4.11
N GLY A 159 17.14 8.78 3.51
CA GLY A 159 17.02 8.26 2.14
C GLY A 159 17.32 6.76 2.02
N GLY A 160 17.42 6.05 3.13
CA GLY A 160 17.63 4.60 3.18
C GLY A 160 16.33 3.79 3.08
N CYS A 161 16.50 2.48 3.01
CA CYS A 161 15.41 1.51 3.07
C CYS A 161 15.89 0.33 3.93
N ASN A 162 16.03 0.56 5.24
CA ASN A 162 16.35 -0.48 6.20
C ASN A 162 15.06 -1.02 6.80
N TRP A 163 14.91 -2.33 6.84
CA TRP A 163 13.67 -2.92 7.30
C TRP A 163 13.89 -4.14 8.19
N ARG A 164 12.89 -4.44 9.00
CA ARG A 164 12.83 -5.65 9.81
C ARG A 164 11.42 -6.21 9.79
N LEU A 165 11.33 -7.54 9.70
CA LEU A 165 10.07 -8.24 9.86
C LEU A 165 9.74 -8.32 11.37
N GLU A 166 8.60 -7.75 11.75
CA GLU A 166 8.14 -7.77 13.14
C GLU A 166 7.18 -8.93 13.44
N TYR A 167 6.50 -9.40 12.40
CA TYR A 167 5.65 -10.59 12.45
C TYR A 167 5.57 -11.26 11.07
N PRO A 168 5.63 -12.61 10.96
CA PRO A 168 6.03 -13.52 12.05
C PRO A 168 7.49 -13.28 12.44
N ALA A 169 7.79 -13.38 13.74
CA ALA A 169 9.17 -13.23 14.20
C ALA A 169 10.03 -14.38 13.66
N GLU A 170 11.15 -14.04 13.03
CA GLU A 170 12.17 -15.03 12.67
C GLU A 170 12.83 -15.54 13.96
N ARG A 171 12.83 -16.88 14.13
CA ARG A 171 13.44 -17.53 15.30
C ARG A 171 14.84 -18.02 14.95
#